data_40fe4715829dccf3857979ec897779e0
#
_entry.id   40fe4715829dccf3857979ec897779e0
#
_cell.length_a   1.000
_cell.length_b   1.000
_cell.length_c   1.000
_cell.angle_alpha   90.00
_cell.angle_beta   90.00
_cell.angle_gamma   90.00
#
_symmetry.space_group_name_H-M   'P 1'
#
loop_
_entity.id
_entity.type
_entity.pdbx_description
1 polymer ?
#
loop_
_entity_poly.entity_id
_entity_poly.type
_entity_poly.pdbx_seq_one_letter_code
_entity_poly.pdbx_strand_id
1 'polypeptide(L)'
;MDQAQRTLGQPPSVPTSPSKKKRTLRMSFFSKVRKYKNVVLDLLVRGLYDPMSSEVIHESMKTLTILLGKIQGKGLGSFFIDITLQTRTLLEDENDSLRYSAFVLFGQLAAFAGRKWKKFFTRQVKQTQDSLLIHLQDRNPQVAKACKTAFQACSPYLRKRKDYGFQSEEDQRNPKLSRQLIEAAEGRILSCISLYLPHDLKGTQ
;
A
#
# COMPACT_ATOMS: atom_id res chain seq x y z
N MET A 1 29.25 70.33 -0.36
CA MET A 1 28.50 69.53 -1.38
C MET A 1 28.94 68.12 -1.26
N ASP A 2 28.29 67.35 -0.33
CA ASP A 2 28.63 65.97 -0.06
C ASP A 2 27.53 65.05 -0.57
N GLN A 3 27.87 64.18 -1.52
CA GLN A 3 26.99 63.15 -2.04
C GLN A 3 27.13 61.91 -1.19
N ALA A 4 26.09 61.60 -0.42
CA ALA A 4 25.94 60.33 0.28
C ALA A 4 25.55 59.18 -0.68
N GLN A 5 26.47 58.29 -0.97
CA GLN A 5 26.18 57.01 -1.67
C GLN A 5 25.45 56.03 -0.75
N ARG A 6 24.19 55.69 -1.10
CA ARG A 6 23.45 54.64 -0.46
C ARG A 6 23.90 53.28 -0.99
N THR A 7 24.50 52.48 -0.13
CA THR A 7 24.79 51.07 -0.37
C THR A 7 23.49 50.27 -0.24
N LEU A 8 23.04 49.67 -1.34
CA LEU A 8 21.98 48.66 -1.38
C LEU A 8 22.42 47.38 -0.72
N GLY A 9 21.81 47.04 0.40
CA GLY A 9 22.05 45.78 1.08
C GLY A 9 21.53 44.58 0.25
N GLN A 10 22.42 43.58 0.06
CA GLN A 10 22.06 42.28 -0.52
C GLN A 10 21.11 41.53 0.41
N PRO A 11 20.12 40.82 -0.12
CA PRO A 11 19.24 39.95 0.68
C PRO A 11 20.04 38.73 1.21
N PRO A 12 19.71 38.24 2.43
CA PRO A 12 20.43 37.12 3.03
C PRO A 12 20.18 35.85 2.22
N SER A 13 21.24 35.17 1.85
CA SER A 13 21.24 33.88 1.19
C SER A 13 20.63 32.79 2.07
N VAL A 14 19.57 32.15 1.62
CA VAL A 14 18.92 31.00 2.25
C VAL A 14 19.87 29.80 2.25
N PRO A 15 20.17 29.16 3.39
CA PRO A 15 21.01 27.95 3.41
C PRO A 15 20.22 26.73 2.93
N THR A 16 20.40 26.36 1.68
CA THR A 16 19.86 25.14 1.04
C THR A 16 20.88 24.02 1.11
N SER A 17 21.01 23.34 2.27
CA SER A 17 21.40 21.91 2.29
C SER A 17 21.25 21.33 3.69
N PRO A 18 20.69 20.10 3.83
CA PRO A 18 20.60 19.45 5.14
C PRO A 18 22.02 19.11 5.63
N SER A 19 22.34 19.54 6.85
CA SER A 19 23.67 19.41 7.44
C SER A 19 24.22 17.99 7.35
N LYS A 20 25.52 17.83 7.08
CA LYS A 20 26.22 16.53 7.01
C LYS A 20 25.95 15.64 8.22
N LYS A 21 25.77 16.20 9.43
CA LYS A 21 25.40 15.47 10.66
C LYS A 21 24.05 14.75 10.59
N LYS A 22 22.99 15.38 10.04
CA LYS A 22 21.68 14.73 9.86
C LYS A 22 21.75 13.57 8.86
N ARG A 23 22.59 13.69 7.86
CA ARG A 23 22.79 12.65 6.84
C ARG A 23 23.53 11.43 7.41
N THR A 24 24.55 11.64 8.24
CA THR A 24 25.34 10.57 8.89
C THR A 24 24.53 9.81 9.93
N LEU A 25 23.74 10.50 10.78
CA LEU A 25 22.85 9.87 11.75
C LEU A 25 21.78 9.02 11.07
N ARG A 26 21.23 9.50 9.95
CA ARG A 26 20.25 8.79 9.16
C ARG A 26 20.82 7.51 8.52
N MET A 27 22.05 7.56 8.01
CA MET A 27 22.76 6.40 7.45
C MET A 27 23.08 5.36 8.53
N SER A 28 23.50 5.77 9.72
CA SER A 28 23.77 4.89 10.87
C SER A 28 22.51 4.18 11.36
N PHE A 29 21.38 4.87 11.46
CA PHE A 29 20.12 4.28 11.85
C PHE A 29 19.69 3.18 10.86
N PHE A 30 19.73 3.43 9.56
CA PHE A 30 19.36 2.43 8.55
C PHE A 30 20.28 1.22 8.49
N SER A 31 21.57 1.40 8.78
CA SER A 31 22.53 0.29 8.92
C SER A 31 22.13 -0.63 10.08
N LYS A 32 21.77 -0.06 11.23
CA LYS A 32 21.30 -0.80 12.41
C LYS A 32 19.96 -1.52 12.14
N VAL A 33 18.99 -0.84 11.54
CA VAL A 33 17.70 -1.44 11.17
C VAL A 33 17.89 -2.65 10.25
N ARG A 34 18.84 -2.57 9.30
CA ARG A 34 19.15 -3.71 8.42
C ARG A 34 19.69 -4.93 9.21
N LYS A 35 20.51 -4.70 10.23
CA LYS A 35 21.07 -5.76 11.09
C LYS A 35 19.99 -6.46 11.91
N TYR A 36 19.04 -5.69 12.46
CA TYR A 36 17.99 -6.20 13.33
C TYR A 36 16.62 -6.33 12.64
N LYS A 37 16.60 -6.32 11.32
CA LYS A 37 15.37 -6.31 10.51
C LYS A 37 14.36 -7.39 10.94
N ASN A 38 14.83 -8.61 11.11
CA ASN A 38 13.94 -9.73 11.44
C ASN A 38 13.33 -9.59 12.84
N VAL A 39 14.12 -9.12 13.81
CA VAL A 39 13.62 -8.86 15.17
C VAL A 39 12.58 -7.75 15.16
N VAL A 40 12.86 -6.65 14.44
CA VAL A 40 11.91 -5.53 14.31
C VAL A 40 10.63 -5.98 13.60
N LEU A 41 10.73 -6.77 12.53
CA LEU A 41 9.55 -7.29 11.82
C LEU A 41 8.74 -8.24 12.71
N ASP A 42 9.37 -9.11 13.49
CA ASP A 42 8.69 -9.99 14.42
C ASP A 42 7.90 -9.21 15.47
N LEU A 43 8.51 -8.20 16.07
CA LEU A 43 7.85 -7.33 17.05
C LEU A 43 6.67 -6.57 16.43
N LEU A 44 6.83 -6.03 15.21
CA LEU A 44 5.77 -5.30 14.54
C LEU A 44 4.62 -6.22 14.11
N VAL A 45 4.93 -7.44 13.67
CA VAL A 45 3.90 -8.43 13.35
C VAL A 45 3.11 -8.81 14.61
N ARG A 46 3.78 -9.05 15.74
CA ARG A 46 3.08 -9.27 17.03
C ARG A 46 2.18 -8.11 17.40
N GLY A 47 2.65 -6.87 17.21
CA GLY A 47 1.84 -5.67 17.46
C GLY A 47 0.63 -5.54 16.53
N LEU A 48 0.66 -6.11 15.31
CA LEU A 48 -0.54 -6.17 14.46
C LEU A 48 -1.63 -7.09 15.00
N TYR A 49 -1.27 -8.06 15.83
CA TYR A 49 -2.19 -9.03 16.43
C TYR A 49 -2.48 -8.69 17.90
N ASP A 50 -2.19 -7.47 18.34
CA ASP A 50 -2.47 -7.07 19.72
C ASP A 50 -3.98 -7.13 20.00
N PRO A 51 -4.43 -7.94 20.98
CA PRO A 51 -5.87 -8.12 21.23
C PRO A 51 -6.47 -7.00 22.07
N MET A 52 -5.65 -6.16 22.70
CA MET A 52 -6.07 -5.23 23.74
C MET A 52 -6.00 -3.76 23.32
N SER A 53 -5.14 -3.42 22.34
CA SER A 53 -4.89 -2.02 22.02
C SER A 53 -4.91 -1.75 20.52
N SER A 54 -5.96 -1.07 20.06
CA SER A 54 -6.05 -0.55 18.69
C SER A 54 -4.94 0.44 18.38
N GLU A 55 -4.41 1.14 19.38
CA GLU A 55 -3.30 2.07 19.21
C GLU A 55 -1.99 1.34 18.90
N VAL A 56 -1.72 0.21 19.58
CA VAL A 56 -0.56 -0.65 19.28
C VAL A 56 -0.65 -1.19 17.84
N ILE A 57 -1.82 -1.65 17.41
CA ILE A 57 -2.07 -2.10 16.04
C ILE A 57 -1.78 -0.95 15.05
N HIS A 58 -2.34 0.23 15.32
CA HIS A 58 -2.18 1.42 14.47
C HIS A 58 -0.72 1.83 14.31
N GLU A 59 0.01 1.97 15.41
CA GLU A 59 1.43 2.34 15.41
C GLU A 59 2.32 1.27 14.75
N SER A 60 1.97 -0.01 14.91
CA SER A 60 2.64 -1.12 14.22
C SER A 60 2.45 -1.03 12.70
N MET A 61 1.23 -0.75 12.20
CA MET A 61 0.97 -0.53 10.78
C MET A 61 1.71 0.68 10.23
N LYS A 62 1.71 1.80 10.94
CA LYS A 62 2.44 3.02 10.54
C LYS A 62 3.95 2.74 10.45
N THR A 63 4.49 2.06 11.45
CA THR A 63 5.93 1.72 11.48
C THR A 63 6.28 0.75 10.36
N LEU A 64 5.45 -0.25 10.10
CA LEU A 64 5.62 -1.15 8.95
C LEU A 64 5.60 -0.38 7.62
N THR A 65 4.66 0.53 7.43
CA THR A 65 4.56 1.39 6.25
C THR A 65 5.85 2.18 6.02
N ILE A 66 6.38 2.81 7.07
CA ILE A 66 7.66 3.54 7.01
C ILE A 66 8.82 2.60 6.70
N LEU A 67 8.86 1.43 7.35
CA LEU A 67 9.91 0.44 7.17
C LEU A 67 9.92 -0.11 5.74
N LEU A 68 8.75 -0.46 5.19
CA LEU A 68 8.61 -0.92 3.81
C LEU A 68 9.11 0.10 2.81
N GLY A 69 8.76 1.37 2.96
CA GLY A 69 9.29 2.46 2.14
C GLY A 69 10.81 2.59 2.17
N LYS A 70 11.50 2.02 3.18
CA LYS A 70 12.96 2.08 3.34
C LYS A 70 13.69 0.81 2.90
N ILE A 71 13.05 -0.34 2.99
CA ILE A 71 13.66 -1.65 2.66
C ILE A 71 13.78 -1.85 1.14
N GLN A 72 13.06 -1.08 0.33
CA GLN A 72 13.12 -1.09 -1.14
C GLN A 72 13.14 -2.52 -1.74
N GLY A 73 12.11 -3.30 -1.47
CA GLY A 73 11.89 -4.61 -2.11
C GLY A 73 12.83 -5.75 -1.67
N LYS A 74 13.75 -5.52 -0.74
CA LYS A 74 14.59 -6.59 -0.19
C LYS A 74 13.83 -7.38 0.88
N GLY A 75 12.99 -8.26 0.37
CA GLY A 75 12.32 -9.40 1.02
C GLY A 75 11.88 -9.25 2.48
N LEU A 76 10.57 -9.22 2.68
CA LEU A 76 9.96 -9.44 3.99
C LEU A 76 10.07 -10.91 4.45
N GLY A 77 10.56 -11.81 3.58
CA GLY A 77 10.58 -13.23 3.90
C GLY A 77 9.18 -13.77 4.16
N SER A 78 9.04 -14.64 5.17
CA SER A 78 7.75 -15.20 5.61
C SER A 78 6.81 -14.17 6.22
N PHE A 79 7.33 -13.09 6.82
CA PHE A 79 6.52 -12.01 7.38
C PHE A 79 5.56 -11.36 6.38
N PHE A 80 5.85 -11.47 5.07
CA PHE A 80 4.94 -10.97 4.03
C PHE A 80 3.55 -11.59 4.12
N ILE A 81 3.46 -12.88 4.44
CA ILE A 81 2.17 -13.59 4.57
C ILE A 81 1.40 -13.04 5.76
N ASP A 82 2.03 -13.02 6.95
CA ASP A 82 1.37 -12.62 8.19
C ASP A 82 0.92 -11.17 8.14
N ILE A 83 1.78 -10.27 7.65
CA ILE A 83 1.45 -8.85 7.47
C ILE A 83 0.27 -8.71 6.49
N THR A 84 0.29 -9.42 5.36
CA THR A 84 -0.79 -9.32 4.37
C THR A 84 -2.13 -9.81 4.91
N LEU A 85 -2.13 -10.96 5.59
CA LEU A 85 -3.36 -11.55 6.14
C LEU A 85 -3.97 -10.64 7.21
N GLN A 86 -3.17 -10.17 8.16
CA GLN A 86 -3.67 -9.30 9.22
C GLN A 86 -4.08 -7.92 8.70
N THR A 87 -3.31 -7.34 7.78
CA THR A 87 -3.72 -6.07 7.15
C THR A 87 -5.06 -6.19 6.45
N ARG A 88 -5.33 -7.34 5.81
CA ARG A 88 -6.60 -7.58 5.13
C ARG A 88 -7.79 -7.57 6.10
N THR A 89 -7.67 -8.16 7.28
CA THR A 89 -8.77 -8.14 8.27
C THR A 89 -9.06 -6.73 8.76
N LEU A 90 -8.04 -5.88 8.87
CA LEU A 90 -8.16 -4.50 9.34
C LEU A 90 -8.72 -3.52 8.29
N LEU A 91 -8.93 -3.96 7.04
CA LEU A 91 -9.59 -3.14 6.02
C LEU A 91 -11.07 -2.88 6.34
N GLU A 92 -11.71 -3.77 7.12
CA GLU A 92 -13.11 -3.71 7.53
C GLU A 92 -13.28 -3.25 8.99
N ASP A 93 -12.21 -2.76 9.63
CA ASP A 93 -12.27 -2.34 11.03
C ASP A 93 -13.21 -1.15 11.23
N GLU A 94 -13.91 -1.10 12.35
CA GLU A 94 -14.81 0.00 12.69
C GLU A 94 -14.08 1.33 12.90
N ASN A 95 -12.81 1.26 13.33
CA ASN A 95 -11.97 2.42 13.57
C ASN A 95 -11.40 2.97 12.27
N ASP A 96 -11.77 4.19 11.92
CA ASP A 96 -11.32 4.90 10.71
C ASP A 96 -9.79 4.98 10.60
N SER A 97 -9.09 5.16 11.72
CA SER A 97 -7.62 5.25 11.73
C SER A 97 -6.96 3.91 11.41
N LEU A 98 -7.56 2.80 11.86
CA LEU A 98 -7.09 1.46 11.53
C LEU A 98 -7.36 1.14 10.06
N ARG A 99 -8.58 1.43 9.56
CA ARG A 99 -8.89 1.25 8.12
C ARG A 99 -7.95 2.07 7.24
N TYR A 100 -7.74 3.34 7.57
CA TYR A 100 -6.81 4.21 6.84
C TYR A 100 -5.41 3.60 6.74
N SER A 101 -4.84 3.21 7.88
CA SER A 101 -3.49 2.64 7.95
C SER A 101 -3.41 1.28 7.23
N ALA A 102 -4.48 0.48 7.31
CA ALA A 102 -4.57 -0.80 6.63
C ALA A 102 -4.58 -0.62 5.09
N PHE A 103 -5.35 0.32 4.54
CA PHE A 103 -5.33 0.61 3.11
C PHE A 103 -3.96 1.11 2.64
N VAL A 104 -3.31 2.01 3.40
CA VAL A 104 -1.97 2.49 3.08
C VAL A 104 -0.96 1.34 3.06
N LEU A 105 -0.97 0.49 4.07
CA LEU A 105 -0.06 -0.66 4.18
C LEU A 105 -0.34 -1.69 3.08
N PHE A 106 -1.61 -2.01 2.82
CA PHE A 106 -2.02 -2.97 1.79
C PHE A 106 -1.56 -2.53 0.39
N GLY A 107 -1.72 -1.25 0.07
CA GLY A 107 -1.23 -0.68 -1.19
C GLY A 107 0.30 -0.79 -1.33
N GLN A 108 1.05 -0.59 -0.26
CA GLN A 108 2.51 -0.77 -0.27
C GLN A 108 2.92 -2.24 -0.43
N LEU A 109 2.20 -3.18 0.17
CA LEU A 109 2.47 -4.61 0.02
C LEU A 109 2.39 -5.06 -1.44
N ALA A 110 1.59 -4.41 -2.27
CA ALA A 110 1.52 -4.69 -3.70
C ALA A 110 2.88 -4.56 -4.40
N ALA A 111 3.70 -3.58 -4.01
CA ALA A 111 5.05 -3.39 -4.54
C ALA A 111 6.04 -4.48 -4.07
N PHE A 112 5.78 -5.10 -2.92
CA PHE A 112 6.64 -6.14 -2.32
C PHE A 112 6.29 -7.56 -2.75
N ALA A 113 5.13 -7.80 -3.34
CA ALA A 113 4.68 -9.13 -3.71
C ALA A 113 5.64 -9.85 -4.67
N GLY A 114 6.32 -9.13 -5.58
CA GLY A 114 7.34 -9.63 -6.48
C GLY A 114 6.94 -10.94 -7.16
N ARG A 115 7.91 -11.67 -7.74
CA ARG A 115 7.64 -13.00 -8.34
C ARG A 115 7.29 -14.05 -7.30
N LYS A 116 7.96 -14.04 -6.15
CA LYS A 116 7.83 -15.08 -5.11
C LYS A 116 6.41 -15.11 -4.53
N TRP A 117 5.84 -13.98 -4.23
CA TRP A 117 4.55 -13.87 -3.55
C TRP A 117 3.39 -13.51 -4.49
N LYS A 118 3.64 -13.37 -5.79
CA LYS A 118 2.65 -12.91 -6.76
C LYS A 118 1.35 -13.72 -6.72
N LYS A 119 1.43 -15.05 -6.74
CA LYS A 119 0.24 -15.92 -6.70
C LYS A 119 -0.54 -15.76 -5.39
N PHE A 120 0.17 -15.74 -4.26
CA PHE A 120 -0.44 -15.54 -2.94
C PHE A 120 -1.13 -14.17 -2.87
N PHE A 121 -0.41 -13.09 -3.20
CA PHE A 121 -0.95 -11.74 -3.12
C PHE A 121 -2.11 -11.52 -4.10
N THR A 122 -2.04 -12.07 -5.30
CA THR A 122 -3.17 -12.03 -6.27
C THR A 122 -4.44 -12.63 -5.65
N ARG A 123 -4.32 -13.76 -4.93
CA ARG A 123 -5.47 -14.37 -4.24
C ARG A 123 -6.01 -13.42 -3.16
N GLN A 124 -5.12 -12.82 -2.37
CA GLN A 124 -5.53 -11.88 -1.33
C GLN A 124 -6.24 -10.66 -1.93
N VAL A 125 -5.70 -10.06 -2.99
CA VAL A 125 -6.31 -8.91 -3.68
C VAL A 125 -7.70 -9.27 -4.24
N LYS A 126 -7.86 -10.45 -4.83
CA LYS A 126 -9.16 -10.91 -5.32
C LYS A 126 -10.19 -11.09 -4.19
N GLN A 127 -9.76 -11.58 -3.04
CA GLN A 127 -10.62 -11.75 -1.86
C GLN A 127 -10.97 -10.42 -1.17
N THR A 128 -10.19 -9.36 -1.38
CA THR A 128 -10.45 -8.00 -0.88
C THR A 128 -11.08 -7.08 -1.91
N GLN A 129 -11.46 -7.61 -3.07
CA GLN A 129 -11.99 -6.80 -4.15
C GLN A 129 -13.23 -6.01 -3.74
N ASP A 130 -14.17 -6.66 -3.06
CA ASP A 130 -15.41 -6.02 -2.62
C ASP A 130 -15.12 -4.94 -1.56
N SER A 131 -14.24 -5.20 -0.60
CA SER A 131 -13.77 -4.19 0.35
C SER A 131 -13.17 -2.98 -0.36
N LEU A 132 -12.28 -3.21 -1.34
CA LEU A 132 -11.69 -2.12 -2.12
C LEU A 132 -12.74 -1.30 -2.87
N LEU A 133 -13.80 -1.93 -3.40
CA LEU A 133 -14.85 -1.22 -4.12
C LEU A 133 -15.77 -0.43 -3.18
N ILE A 134 -16.12 -1.00 -2.03
CA ILE A 134 -16.99 -0.36 -1.04
C ILE A 134 -16.31 0.88 -0.45
N HIS A 135 -15.06 0.74 -0.02
CA HIS A 135 -14.33 1.82 0.65
C HIS A 135 -13.77 2.91 -0.29
N LEU A 136 -13.94 2.79 -1.62
CA LEU A 136 -13.77 3.94 -2.52
C LEU A 136 -14.74 5.08 -2.18
N GLN A 137 -15.86 4.75 -1.55
CA GLN A 137 -16.89 5.69 -1.06
C GLN A 137 -17.01 5.63 0.47
N ASP A 138 -15.92 5.37 1.18
CA ASP A 138 -15.90 5.37 2.65
C ASP A 138 -16.40 6.70 3.19
N ARG A 139 -17.16 6.63 4.29
CA ARG A 139 -17.65 7.83 5.00
C ARG A 139 -16.55 8.79 5.43
N ASN A 140 -15.34 8.26 5.69
CA ASN A 140 -14.17 9.05 6.00
C ASN A 140 -13.38 9.35 4.72
N PRO A 141 -13.23 10.63 4.30
CA PRO A 141 -12.55 11.00 3.07
C PRO A 141 -11.07 10.58 3.01
N GLN A 142 -10.40 10.48 4.17
CA GLN A 142 -9.01 10.04 4.23
C GLN A 142 -8.90 8.54 3.95
N VAL A 143 -9.84 7.74 4.47
CA VAL A 143 -9.94 6.31 4.18
C VAL A 143 -10.25 6.10 2.70
N ALA A 144 -11.22 6.80 2.14
CA ALA A 144 -11.56 6.72 0.71
C ALA A 144 -10.34 7.06 -0.18
N LYS A 145 -9.57 8.09 0.18
CA LYS A 145 -8.34 8.46 -0.54
C LYS A 145 -7.27 7.38 -0.43
N ALA A 146 -7.05 6.81 0.76
CA ALA A 146 -6.09 5.72 0.97
C ALA A 146 -6.52 4.46 0.20
N CYS A 147 -7.82 4.12 0.24
CA CYS A 147 -8.40 3.02 -0.53
C CYS A 147 -8.18 3.20 -2.03
N LYS A 148 -8.43 4.40 -2.58
CA LYS A 148 -8.16 4.70 -4.00
C LYS A 148 -6.71 4.42 -4.37
N THR A 149 -5.77 4.85 -3.54
CA THR A 149 -4.34 4.61 -3.76
C THR A 149 -4.00 3.11 -3.70
N ALA A 150 -4.56 2.39 -2.71
CA ALA A 150 -4.40 0.94 -2.60
C ALA A 150 -5.00 0.20 -3.80
N PHE A 151 -6.20 0.60 -4.25
CA PHE A 151 -6.86 0.06 -5.44
C PHE A 151 -5.99 0.21 -6.69
N GLN A 152 -5.41 1.39 -6.91
CA GLN A 152 -4.47 1.65 -8.01
C GLN A 152 -3.25 0.73 -7.94
N ALA A 153 -2.65 0.57 -6.76
CA ALA A 153 -1.49 -0.30 -6.56
C ALA A 153 -1.84 -1.79 -6.78
N CYS A 154 -3.06 -2.19 -6.44
CA CYS A 154 -3.56 -3.56 -6.59
C CYS A 154 -4.10 -3.88 -7.99
N SER A 155 -4.35 -2.88 -8.84
CA SER A 155 -4.96 -3.06 -10.16
C SER A 155 -4.26 -4.09 -11.07
N PRO A 156 -2.90 -4.25 -11.06
CA PRO A 156 -2.22 -5.28 -11.85
C PRO A 156 -2.56 -6.71 -11.43
N TYR A 157 -3.04 -6.90 -10.19
CA TYR A 157 -3.43 -8.20 -9.64
C TYR A 157 -4.91 -8.52 -9.88
N LEU A 158 -5.72 -7.52 -10.19
CA LEU A 158 -7.15 -7.65 -10.52
C LEU A 158 -7.39 -7.97 -11.99
N ARG A 159 -6.47 -7.60 -12.88
CA ARG A 159 -6.58 -7.90 -14.30
C ARG A 159 -6.49 -9.40 -14.53
N LYS A 160 -7.44 -9.98 -15.29
CA LYS A 160 -7.31 -11.35 -15.77
C LYS A 160 -6.10 -11.43 -16.69
N ARG A 161 -5.16 -12.33 -16.41
CA ARG A 161 -4.34 -12.91 -17.46
C ARG A 161 -5.30 -13.64 -18.41
N LYS A 162 -5.11 -13.48 -19.70
CA LYS A 162 -5.62 -14.44 -20.68
C LYS A 162 -4.81 -15.74 -20.46
N ASP A 163 -5.11 -16.46 -19.40
CA ASP A 163 -4.55 -17.78 -19.16
C ASP A 163 -5.46 -18.79 -19.84
N TYR A 164 -4.96 -19.36 -20.89
CA TYR A 164 -5.47 -20.58 -21.48
C TYR A 164 -5.39 -21.71 -20.42
N GLY A 165 -6.54 -22.18 -19.99
CA GLY A 165 -6.72 -23.48 -19.37
C GLY A 165 -6.37 -23.57 -17.88
N PHE A 166 -7.37 -23.62 -17.12
CA PHE A 166 -7.76 -24.55 -16.04
C PHE A 166 -8.95 -23.93 -15.33
N GLN A 167 -10.12 -24.39 -15.72
CA GLN A 167 -11.36 -24.12 -14.98
C GLN A 167 -11.26 -24.82 -13.63
N SER A 168 -11.57 -24.13 -12.54
CA SER A 168 -11.70 -24.77 -11.24
C SER A 168 -12.88 -25.75 -11.27
N GLU A 169 -12.85 -26.80 -10.43
CA GLU A 169 -13.95 -27.77 -10.34
C GLU A 169 -15.32 -27.12 -10.04
N GLU A 170 -15.33 -25.97 -9.38
CA GLU A 170 -16.55 -25.17 -9.12
C GLU A 170 -17.12 -24.53 -10.39
N ASP A 171 -16.27 -24.09 -11.31
CA ASP A 171 -16.69 -23.52 -12.60
C ASP A 171 -17.36 -24.56 -13.50
N GLN A 172 -17.05 -25.85 -13.29
CA GLN A 172 -17.66 -26.94 -14.04
C GLN A 172 -19.09 -27.26 -13.59
N ARG A 173 -19.48 -26.94 -12.34
CA ARG A 173 -20.82 -27.24 -11.81
C ARG A 173 -21.89 -26.26 -12.29
N ASN A 174 -21.53 -25.01 -12.56
CA ASN A 174 -22.52 -24.04 -13.10
C ASN A 174 -21.84 -22.95 -13.95
N PRO A 175 -21.44 -23.28 -15.19
CA PRO A 175 -20.64 -22.37 -16.03
C PRO A 175 -21.37 -21.08 -16.45
N LYS A 176 -22.73 -21.08 -16.49
CA LYS A 176 -23.50 -19.88 -16.82
C LYS A 176 -23.50 -18.88 -15.66
N LEU A 177 -23.70 -19.35 -14.42
CA LEU A 177 -23.74 -18.49 -13.24
C LEU A 177 -22.37 -17.92 -12.93
N SER A 178 -21.32 -18.75 -12.98
CA SER A 178 -19.94 -18.30 -12.83
C SER A 178 -19.57 -17.25 -13.85
N ARG A 179 -19.94 -17.41 -15.11
CA ARG A 179 -19.66 -16.43 -16.17
C ARG A 179 -20.39 -15.12 -15.93
N GLN A 180 -21.68 -15.14 -15.55
CA GLN A 180 -22.45 -13.93 -15.26
C GLN A 180 -21.91 -13.17 -14.04
N LEU A 181 -21.52 -13.88 -12.96
CA LEU A 181 -20.92 -13.27 -11.78
C LEU A 181 -19.56 -12.65 -12.11
N ILE A 182 -18.76 -13.31 -12.94
CA ILE A 182 -17.47 -12.82 -13.40
C ILE A 182 -17.65 -11.58 -14.28
N GLU A 183 -18.55 -11.58 -15.25
CA GLU A 183 -18.84 -10.44 -16.12
C GLU A 183 -19.38 -9.24 -15.33
N ALA A 184 -20.27 -9.49 -14.37
CA ALA A 184 -20.78 -8.44 -13.48
C ALA A 184 -19.69 -7.85 -12.58
N ALA A 185 -18.78 -8.68 -12.08
CA ALA A 185 -17.63 -8.23 -11.28
C ALA A 185 -16.60 -7.48 -12.15
N GLU A 186 -16.35 -7.96 -13.36
CA GLU A 186 -15.44 -7.30 -14.32
C GLU A 186 -16.00 -5.95 -14.78
N GLY A 187 -17.28 -5.86 -15.07
CA GLY A 187 -17.96 -4.61 -15.42
C GLY A 187 -17.81 -3.56 -14.31
N ARG A 188 -17.97 -3.96 -13.04
CA ARG A 188 -17.73 -3.07 -11.89
C ARG A 188 -16.27 -2.66 -11.76
N ILE A 189 -15.34 -3.60 -11.91
CA ILE A 189 -13.90 -3.32 -11.86
C ILE A 189 -13.49 -2.40 -13.00
N LEU A 190 -13.91 -2.69 -14.23
CA LEU A 190 -13.57 -1.87 -15.39
C LEU A 190 -14.16 -0.46 -15.27
N SER A 191 -15.39 -0.33 -14.77
CA SER A 191 -15.99 0.97 -14.46
C SER A 191 -15.18 1.73 -13.43
N CYS A 192 -14.81 1.09 -12.31
CA CYS A 192 -13.97 1.71 -11.29
C CYS A 192 -12.57 2.05 -11.82
N ILE A 193 -11.94 1.15 -12.57
CA ILE A 193 -10.64 1.41 -13.20
C ILE A 193 -10.74 2.61 -14.14
N SER A 194 -11.80 2.71 -14.94
CA SER A 194 -12.02 3.84 -15.85
C SER A 194 -12.21 5.17 -15.11
N LEU A 195 -12.85 5.15 -13.95
CA LEU A 195 -13.12 6.36 -13.16
C LEU A 195 -11.92 6.82 -12.32
N TYR A 196 -11.11 5.88 -11.84
CA TYR A 196 -10.12 6.17 -10.80
C TYR A 196 -8.65 6.04 -11.22
N LEU A 197 -8.36 5.44 -12.40
CA LEU A 197 -6.99 5.37 -12.92
C LEU A 197 -6.67 6.57 -13.82
N PRO A 198 -5.42 7.07 -13.79
CA PRO A 198 -4.92 8.09 -14.72
C PRO A 198 -5.08 7.63 -16.17
N HIS A 199 -5.27 8.58 -17.08
CA HIS A 199 -5.45 8.32 -18.52
C HIS A 199 -4.29 7.55 -19.16
N ASP A 200 -3.07 7.75 -18.65
CA ASP A 200 -1.84 7.14 -19.18
C ASP A 200 -1.77 5.61 -19.05
N LEU A 201 -2.60 5.01 -18.20
CA LEU A 201 -2.69 3.55 -18.03
C LEU A 201 -3.85 2.90 -18.80
N LYS A 202 -4.67 3.71 -19.51
CA LYS A 202 -5.80 3.22 -20.30
C LYS A 202 -5.41 2.69 -21.68
N GLY A 203 -4.19 2.92 -22.13
CA GLY A 203 -3.74 2.74 -23.51
C GLY A 203 -2.98 1.46 -23.86
N THR A 204 -2.92 0.45 -22.98
CA THR A 204 -2.33 -0.86 -23.34
C THR A 204 -3.41 -1.93 -23.28
N GLN A 205 -4.20 -1.97 -24.36
CA GLN A 205 -4.95 -3.17 -24.73
C GLN A 205 -4.05 -4.15 -25.47
#